data_9d9170e7e391059e99cd818765724b61
#
_entry.id   9d9170e7e391059e99cd818765724b61
#
_cell.length_a   1.000
_cell.length_b   1.000
_cell.length_c   1.000
_cell.angle_alpha   90.00
_cell.angle_beta   90.00
_cell.angle_gamma   90.00
#
_symmetry.space_group_name_H-M   'P 1'
#
loop_
_entity.id
_entity.type
_entity.pdbx_description
1 polymer ?
#
loop_
_entity_poly.entity_id
_entity_poly.type
_entity_poly.pdbx_seq_one_letter_code
_entity_poly.pdbx_strand_id
1 'polypeptide(L)'
;QALILCPTRELCLQIADDLNDYSKYIDNLKVLPVYGGSSIESQIKTLKRGVHVVVATPGRLIDLMNRKTVDLSNVKNVILDEADEMLNMGFTDSINEILAAIPENRNMLLFSATMPKEIASITKKYMKDPKEIVIGRKNEGNKNIRDIYYMVRAQDKYLALKRLADYYPNIYGIIFCRTRKETQEIADKLIQDGYNADSLHGELSQAQRDYVMQKFRIKNIQLLVAT
;
A
#
# COMPACT_ATOMS: atom_id res chain seq x y z
N GLN A 1 4.11 14.39 16.29
CA GLN A 1 5.57 14.20 16.51
C GLN A 1 6.19 13.33 15.40
N ALA A 2 5.44 12.38 14.84
CA ALA A 2 5.86 11.56 13.72
C ALA A 2 4.80 11.53 12.63
N LEU A 3 5.26 11.56 11.38
CA LEU A 3 4.45 11.37 10.18
C LEU A 3 5.01 10.21 9.36
N ILE A 4 4.15 9.27 9.00
CA ILE A 4 4.48 8.16 8.11
C ILE A 4 3.62 8.31 6.86
N LEU A 5 4.24 8.39 5.69
CA LEU A 5 3.55 8.40 4.40
C LEU A 5 3.68 7.04 3.74
N CYS A 6 2.59 6.54 3.18
CA CYS A 6 2.52 5.26 2.47
C CYS A 6 1.53 5.34 1.30
N PRO A 7 1.68 4.51 0.24
CA PRO A 7 0.91 4.64 -1.00
C PRO A 7 -0.57 4.29 -0.88
N THR A 8 -0.92 3.30 -0.04
CA THR A 8 -2.25 2.69 -0.04
C THR A 8 -2.92 2.77 1.33
N ARG A 9 -4.25 2.65 1.32
CA ARG A 9 -5.07 2.62 2.56
C ARG A 9 -4.76 1.38 3.38
N GLU A 10 -4.62 0.26 2.71
CA GLU A 10 -4.34 -1.05 3.30
C GLU A 10 -3.04 -1.00 4.09
N LEU A 11 -1.98 -0.46 3.50
CA LEU A 11 -0.70 -0.28 4.18
C LEU A 11 -0.80 0.76 5.32
N CYS A 12 -1.55 1.85 5.11
CA CYS A 12 -1.80 2.85 6.14
C CYS A 12 -2.46 2.25 7.39
N LEU A 13 -3.46 1.40 7.21
CA LEU A 13 -4.13 0.69 8.30
C LEU A 13 -3.20 -0.32 8.97
N GLN A 14 -2.49 -1.13 8.16
CA GLN A 14 -1.55 -2.13 8.68
C GLN A 14 -0.46 -1.48 9.54
N ILE A 15 0.18 -0.41 9.06
CA ILE A 15 1.20 0.32 9.83
C ILE A 15 0.60 0.89 11.13
N ALA A 16 -0.62 1.43 11.07
CA ALA A 16 -1.26 1.97 12.25
C ALA A 16 -1.60 0.88 13.29
N ASP A 17 -2.06 -0.29 12.85
CA ASP A 17 -2.35 -1.44 13.70
C ASP A 17 -1.07 -1.99 14.33
N ASP A 18 0.00 -2.19 13.54
CA ASP A 18 1.31 -2.63 14.04
C ASP A 18 1.88 -1.65 15.06
N LEU A 19 1.76 -0.33 14.82
CA LEU A 19 2.20 0.69 15.77
C LEU A 19 1.39 0.68 17.06
N ASN A 20 0.10 0.43 17.02
CA ASN A 20 -0.73 0.26 18.21
C ASN A 20 -0.30 -0.97 19.00
N ASP A 21 0.01 -2.08 18.34
CA ASP A 21 0.49 -3.30 18.98
C ASP A 21 1.87 -3.09 19.62
N TYR A 22 2.82 -2.46 18.91
CA TYR A 22 4.15 -2.17 19.45
C TYR A 22 4.13 -1.16 20.60
N SER A 23 3.18 -0.23 20.57
CA SER A 23 3.04 0.80 21.61
C SER A 23 2.19 0.39 22.80
N LYS A 24 1.77 -0.86 22.89
CA LYS A 24 0.86 -1.38 23.92
C LYS A 24 1.29 -1.03 25.37
N TYR A 25 2.58 -0.89 25.60
CA TYR A 25 3.15 -0.57 26.91
C TYR A 25 3.60 0.89 27.05
N ILE A 26 3.24 1.75 26.07
CA ILE A 26 3.53 3.18 26.11
C ILE A 26 2.23 3.92 26.43
N ASP A 27 2.15 4.48 27.63
CA ASP A 27 0.96 5.18 28.07
C ASP A 27 0.61 6.37 27.17
N ASN A 28 -0.67 6.49 26.82
CA ASN A 28 -1.24 7.60 26.09
C ASN A 28 -0.68 7.85 24.67
N LEU A 29 0.09 6.94 24.06
CA LEU A 29 0.45 7.07 22.66
C LEU A 29 -0.81 6.94 21.79
N LYS A 30 -1.00 7.90 20.87
CA LYS A 30 -2.14 7.93 19.95
C LYS A 30 -1.64 7.88 18.52
N VAL A 31 -1.99 6.84 17.80
CA VAL A 31 -1.74 6.66 16.37
C VAL A 31 -3.03 6.92 15.60
N LEU A 32 -2.99 7.69 14.53
CA LEU A 32 -4.13 7.96 13.67
C LEU A 32 -3.82 7.61 12.23
N PRO A 33 -4.53 6.64 11.62
CA PRO A 33 -4.51 6.42 10.18
C PRO A 33 -5.37 7.49 9.46
N VAL A 34 -4.78 8.11 8.44
CA VAL A 34 -5.36 9.20 7.63
C VAL A 34 -5.37 8.79 6.17
N TYR A 35 -6.53 8.39 5.64
CA TYR A 35 -6.67 7.86 4.29
C TYR A 35 -8.01 8.19 3.67
N GLY A 36 -8.09 8.18 2.35
CA GLY A 36 -9.31 8.45 1.59
C GLY A 36 -10.33 7.30 1.69
N GLY A 37 -11.64 7.59 1.52
CA GLY A 37 -12.76 6.61 1.54
C GLY A 37 -13.30 6.28 2.91
N SER A 38 -12.77 6.90 3.97
CA SER A 38 -13.40 6.95 5.29
C SER A 38 -13.88 8.37 5.60
N SER A 39 -14.72 8.52 6.63
CA SER A 39 -15.22 9.84 7.05
C SER A 39 -14.08 10.78 7.41
N ILE A 40 -14.00 11.91 6.71
CA ILE A 40 -13.00 12.94 6.98
C ILE A 40 -13.29 13.66 8.30
N GLU A 41 -14.55 13.82 8.65
CA GLU A 41 -15.00 14.48 9.88
C GLU A 41 -14.51 13.71 11.12
N SER A 42 -14.56 12.36 11.06
CA SER A 42 -14.02 11.51 12.12
C SER A 42 -12.52 11.71 12.30
N GLN A 43 -11.77 11.76 11.20
CA GLN A 43 -10.33 12.00 11.22
C GLN A 43 -10.02 13.39 11.79
N ILE A 44 -10.74 14.43 11.35
CA ILE A 44 -10.59 15.81 11.88
C ILE A 44 -10.89 15.86 13.39
N LYS A 45 -11.97 15.21 13.84
CA LYS A 45 -12.32 15.14 15.24
C LYS A 45 -11.22 14.51 16.10
N THR A 46 -10.59 13.46 15.58
CA THR A 46 -9.47 12.78 16.27
C THR A 46 -8.20 13.64 16.27
N LEU A 47 -7.87 14.28 15.16
CA LEU A 47 -6.74 15.24 15.08
C LEU A 47 -6.87 16.37 16.10
N LYS A 48 -8.06 16.96 16.26
CA LYS A 48 -8.35 18.02 17.24
C LYS A 48 -8.14 17.58 18.69
N ARG A 49 -8.25 16.28 18.99
CA ARG A 49 -7.98 15.72 20.33
C ARG A 49 -6.49 15.51 20.62
N GLY A 50 -5.66 15.77 19.62
CA GLY A 50 -4.22 15.55 19.65
C GLY A 50 -3.82 14.10 19.41
N VAL A 51 -2.87 13.91 18.51
CA VAL A 51 -2.28 12.62 18.16
C VAL A 51 -0.75 12.73 18.15
N HIS A 52 -0.06 11.61 18.35
CA HIS A 52 1.40 11.58 18.43
C HIS A 52 2.01 11.10 17.12
N VAL A 53 1.36 10.15 16.45
CA VAL A 53 1.77 9.59 15.18
C VAL A 53 0.60 9.68 14.20
N VAL A 54 0.88 10.19 13.00
CA VAL A 54 -0.05 10.17 11.87
C VAL A 54 0.52 9.23 10.83
N VAL A 55 -0.25 8.22 10.42
CA VAL A 55 0.06 7.37 9.26
C VAL A 55 -0.87 7.80 8.14
N ALA A 56 -0.36 8.21 6.98
CA ALA A 56 -1.18 8.88 5.99
C ALA A 56 -0.92 8.42 4.56
N THR A 57 -1.99 8.38 3.76
CA THR A 57 -1.87 8.44 2.30
C THR A 57 -1.77 9.90 1.86
N PRO A 58 -0.89 10.24 0.87
CA PRO A 58 -0.59 11.63 0.54
C PRO A 58 -1.84 12.47 0.21
N GLY A 59 -2.74 11.97 -0.63
CA GLY A 59 -3.91 12.74 -1.08
C GLY A 59 -4.86 13.16 0.05
N ARG A 60 -5.11 12.31 1.04
CA ARG A 60 -5.96 12.66 2.18
C ARG A 60 -5.25 13.63 3.13
N LEU A 61 -3.94 13.49 3.30
CA LEU A 61 -3.19 14.42 4.14
C LEU A 61 -3.20 15.83 3.54
N ILE A 62 -3.01 15.96 2.22
CA ILE A 62 -3.14 17.24 1.50
C ILE A 62 -4.53 17.86 1.69
N ASP A 63 -5.61 17.08 1.58
CA ASP A 63 -6.97 17.58 1.83
C ASP A 63 -7.12 18.14 3.25
N LEU A 64 -6.55 17.46 4.26
CA LEU A 64 -6.56 17.96 5.66
C LEU A 64 -5.67 19.20 5.86
N MET A 65 -4.53 19.31 5.17
CA MET A 65 -3.67 20.49 5.15
C MET A 65 -4.40 21.69 4.53
N ASN A 66 -5.03 21.50 3.38
CA ASN A 66 -5.80 22.56 2.69
C ASN A 66 -6.98 23.05 3.55
N ARG A 67 -7.59 22.18 4.31
CA ARG A 67 -8.64 22.52 5.30
C ARG A 67 -8.10 23.12 6.59
N LYS A 68 -6.77 23.22 6.75
CA LYS A 68 -6.12 23.71 7.98
C LYS A 68 -6.55 22.93 9.23
N THR A 69 -6.78 21.62 9.09
CA THR A 69 -7.28 20.75 10.18
C THR A 69 -6.19 19.84 10.74
N VAL A 70 -5.01 19.84 10.14
CA VAL A 70 -3.80 19.16 10.63
C VAL A 70 -2.68 20.17 10.77
N ASP A 71 -1.95 20.10 11.87
CA ASP A 71 -0.76 20.91 12.14
C ASP A 71 0.49 20.02 12.09
N LEU A 72 1.39 20.30 11.13
CA LEU A 72 2.64 19.56 10.92
C LEU A 72 3.86 20.30 11.51
N SER A 73 3.68 21.44 12.14
CA SER A 73 4.78 22.29 12.66
C SER A 73 5.64 21.61 13.73
N ASN A 74 5.11 20.60 14.41
CA ASN A 74 5.77 19.87 15.48
C ASN A 74 6.25 18.47 15.08
N VAL A 75 6.25 18.15 13.78
CA VAL A 75 6.75 16.87 13.26
C VAL A 75 8.27 16.83 13.35
N LYS A 76 8.79 15.83 14.05
CA LYS A 76 10.23 15.62 14.27
C LYS A 76 10.77 14.41 13.50
N ASN A 77 9.89 13.46 13.17
CA ASN A 77 10.26 12.25 12.42
C ASN A 77 9.32 12.09 11.23
N VAL A 78 9.89 11.90 10.06
CA VAL A 78 9.17 11.64 8.82
C VAL A 78 9.64 10.31 8.25
N ILE A 79 8.71 9.45 7.93
CA ILE A 79 8.98 8.17 7.28
C ILE A 79 8.23 8.15 5.94
N LEU A 80 8.94 7.85 4.86
CA LEU A 80 8.35 7.51 3.57
C LEU A 80 8.49 6.01 3.40
N ASP A 81 7.38 5.28 3.39
CA ASP A 81 7.35 3.84 3.19
C ASP A 81 6.78 3.50 1.82
N GLU A 82 7.39 2.52 1.13
CA GLU A 82 7.13 2.20 -0.27
C GLU A 82 7.17 3.47 -1.17
N ALA A 83 8.26 4.23 -1.03
CA ALA A 83 8.39 5.53 -1.67
C ALA A 83 8.33 5.44 -3.21
N ASP A 84 8.91 4.41 -3.82
CA ASP A 84 8.82 4.16 -5.26
C ASP A 84 7.36 3.91 -5.71
N GLU A 85 6.57 3.20 -4.93
CA GLU A 85 5.17 2.96 -5.25
C GLU A 85 4.35 4.26 -5.15
N MET A 86 4.61 5.11 -4.15
CA MET A 86 3.99 6.44 -4.10
C MET A 86 4.27 7.27 -5.35
N LEU A 87 5.49 7.19 -5.90
CA LEU A 87 5.84 7.90 -7.14
C LEU A 87 5.14 7.26 -8.36
N ASN A 88 5.10 5.93 -8.44
CA ASN A 88 4.38 5.21 -9.51
C ASN A 88 2.89 5.59 -9.55
N MET A 89 2.30 5.86 -8.38
CA MET A 89 0.92 6.33 -8.25
C MET A 89 0.75 7.84 -8.51
N GLY A 90 1.82 8.57 -8.84
CA GLY A 90 1.78 10.00 -9.17
C GLY A 90 1.74 10.95 -7.98
N PHE A 91 2.12 10.51 -6.77
CA PHE A 91 2.11 11.34 -5.57
C PHE A 91 3.35 12.25 -5.40
N THR A 92 4.17 12.41 -6.43
CA THR A 92 5.41 13.22 -6.37
C THR A 92 5.15 14.64 -5.86
N ASP A 93 4.17 15.33 -6.43
CA ASP A 93 3.85 16.71 -6.05
C ASP A 93 3.28 16.79 -4.64
N SER A 94 2.41 15.83 -4.27
CA SER A 94 1.86 15.73 -2.92
C SER A 94 2.94 15.49 -1.86
N ILE A 95 3.91 14.63 -2.14
CA ILE A 95 5.04 14.39 -1.24
C ILE A 95 5.88 15.66 -1.07
N ASN A 96 6.19 16.36 -2.17
CA ASN A 96 6.93 17.62 -2.13
C ASN A 96 6.18 18.69 -1.32
N GLU A 97 4.88 18.83 -1.50
CA GLU A 97 4.03 19.79 -0.76
C GLU A 97 4.03 19.47 0.76
N ILE A 98 3.83 18.19 1.11
CA ILE A 98 3.85 17.75 2.51
C ILE A 98 5.22 18.01 3.14
N LEU A 99 6.30 17.62 2.48
CA LEU A 99 7.66 17.78 3.02
C LEU A 99 8.07 19.24 3.16
N ALA A 100 7.57 20.13 2.30
CA ALA A 100 7.80 21.58 2.40
C ALA A 100 7.05 22.21 3.59
N ALA A 101 5.96 21.63 4.05
CA ALA A 101 5.18 22.11 5.18
C ALA A 101 5.72 21.64 6.57
N ILE A 102 6.68 20.73 6.59
CA ILE A 102 7.28 20.19 7.81
C ILE A 102 8.60 20.91 8.10
N PRO A 103 8.93 21.20 9.37
CA PRO A 103 10.20 21.84 9.73
C PRO A 103 11.43 21.12 9.16
N GLU A 104 12.45 21.89 8.76
CA GLU A 104 13.70 21.31 8.21
C GLU A 104 14.47 20.46 9.24
N ASN A 105 14.43 20.87 10.51
CA ASN A 105 15.08 20.14 11.60
C ASN A 105 14.25 18.91 11.99
N ARG A 106 14.30 17.90 11.13
CA ARG A 106 13.60 16.63 11.31
C ARG A 106 14.52 15.44 10.99
N ASN A 107 14.25 14.32 11.63
CA ASN A 107 14.78 13.03 11.21
C ASN A 107 13.93 12.51 10.06
N MET A 108 14.57 11.96 9.02
CA MET A 108 13.86 11.44 7.85
C MET A 108 14.36 10.04 7.50
N LEU A 109 13.43 9.12 7.34
CA LEU A 109 13.67 7.75 6.91
C LEU A 109 12.92 7.52 5.59
N LEU A 110 13.55 6.82 4.66
CA LEU A 110 12.97 6.48 3.37
C LEU A 110 13.19 4.98 3.12
N PHE A 111 12.09 4.27 2.92
CA PHE A 111 12.08 2.86 2.55
C PHE A 111 11.53 2.71 1.14
N SER A 112 12.23 1.94 0.31
CA SER A 112 11.89 1.74 -1.10
C SER A 112 12.48 0.42 -1.58
N ALA A 113 11.74 -0.32 -2.40
CA ALA A 113 12.25 -1.53 -3.04
C ALA A 113 13.20 -1.20 -4.19
N THR A 114 13.01 -0.06 -4.84
CA THR A 114 13.80 0.41 -5.97
C THR A 114 14.31 1.84 -5.74
N MET A 115 15.36 2.25 -6.47
CA MET A 115 15.93 3.58 -6.37
C MET A 115 15.91 4.29 -7.74
N PRO A 116 14.72 4.66 -8.26
CA PRO A 116 14.63 5.45 -9.49
C PRO A 116 15.17 6.88 -9.25
N LYS A 117 15.39 7.62 -10.34
CA LYS A 117 15.97 8.97 -10.28
C LYS A 117 15.15 9.94 -9.44
N GLU A 118 13.84 9.77 -9.45
CA GLU A 118 12.88 10.57 -8.69
C GLU A 118 13.07 10.39 -7.18
N ILE A 119 13.26 9.16 -6.71
CA ILE A 119 13.56 8.86 -5.29
C ILE A 119 14.92 9.47 -4.91
N ALA A 120 15.94 9.30 -5.75
CA ALA A 120 17.25 9.90 -5.52
C ALA A 120 17.14 11.44 -5.43
N SER A 121 16.27 12.06 -6.23
CA SER A 121 16.01 13.51 -6.17
C SER A 121 15.37 13.92 -4.84
N ILE A 122 14.37 13.20 -4.35
CA ILE A 122 13.74 13.43 -3.04
C ILE A 122 14.78 13.29 -1.92
N THR A 123 15.57 12.23 -1.95
CA THR A 123 16.64 12.01 -0.97
C THR A 123 17.62 13.18 -0.95
N LYS A 124 18.11 13.60 -2.11
CA LYS A 124 19.06 14.72 -2.23
C LYS A 124 18.49 16.06 -1.77
N LYS A 125 17.19 16.28 -2.00
CA LYS A 125 16.52 17.54 -1.67
C LYS A 125 16.15 17.68 -0.19
N TYR A 126 15.74 16.58 0.45
CA TYR A 126 15.11 16.62 1.77
C TYR A 126 15.88 15.92 2.88
N MET A 127 16.86 15.06 2.55
CA MET A 127 17.67 14.37 3.53
C MET A 127 19.09 14.98 3.58
N LYS A 128 19.60 15.17 4.80
CA LYS A 128 20.96 15.68 5.02
C LYS A 128 21.87 14.52 5.36
N ASP A 129 22.91 14.31 4.57
CA ASP A 129 23.89 13.24 4.73
C ASP A 129 23.27 11.85 5.03
N PRO A 130 22.35 11.35 4.15
CA PRO A 130 21.63 10.14 4.43
C PRO A 130 22.56 8.92 4.43
N LYS A 131 22.40 8.04 5.42
CA LYS A 131 23.05 6.74 5.42
C LYS A 131 22.22 5.77 4.57
N GLU A 132 22.82 5.26 3.49
CA GLU A 132 22.19 4.24 2.65
C GLU A 132 22.46 2.84 3.23
N ILE A 133 21.40 2.06 3.43
CA ILE A 133 21.45 0.65 3.81
C ILE A 133 20.76 -0.15 2.72
N VAL A 134 21.51 -1.05 2.06
CA VAL A 134 21.00 -1.89 0.97
C VAL A 134 21.00 -3.34 1.44
N ILE A 135 19.85 -4.01 1.30
CA ILE A 135 19.69 -5.44 1.58
C ILE A 135 19.61 -6.17 0.23
N GLY A 136 20.54 -7.10 0.00
CA GLY A 136 20.70 -7.76 -1.31
C GLY A 136 21.51 -6.93 -2.30
N ARG A 137 21.42 -7.27 -3.58
CA ARG A 137 22.04 -6.50 -4.67
C ARG A 137 20.97 -5.70 -5.40
N LYS A 138 21.32 -4.48 -5.82
CA LYS A 138 20.43 -3.64 -6.65
C LYS A 138 20.00 -4.44 -7.89
N ASN A 139 18.68 -4.57 -8.12
CA ASN A 139 18.08 -5.26 -9.27
C ASN A 139 18.32 -6.80 -9.34
N GLU A 140 18.70 -7.45 -8.26
CA GLU A 140 18.75 -8.91 -8.20
C GLU A 140 17.37 -9.45 -7.75
N GLY A 141 16.79 -10.38 -8.55
CA GLY A 141 15.57 -11.08 -8.18
C GLY A 141 15.77 -11.92 -6.91
N ASN A 142 14.72 -12.13 -6.15
CA ASN A 142 14.79 -12.99 -4.97
C ASN A 142 15.07 -14.44 -5.38
N LYS A 143 16.16 -15.03 -4.90
CA LYS A 143 16.59 -16.42 -5.20
C LYS A 143 15.56 -17.48 -4.78
N ASN A 144 14.64 -17.13 -3.91
CA ASN A 144 13.57 -18.02 -3.45
C ASN A 144 12.32 -17.97 -4.35
N ILE A 145 12.30 -17.09 -5.36
CA ILE A 145 11.23 -16.99 -6.34
C ILE A 145 11.65 -17.77 -7.58
N ARG A 146 10.78 -18.67 -8.02
CA ARG A 146 10.94 -19.41 -9.28
C ARG A 146 10.02 -18.78 -10.32
N ASP A 147 10.60 -18.11 -11.30
CA ASP A 147 9.86 -17.56 -12.43
C ASP A 147 9.61 -18.62 -13.50
N ILE A 148 8.36 -18.77 -13.92
CA ILE A 148 7.95 -19.68 -14.97
C ILE A 148 7.07 -18.89 -15.95
N TYR A 149 7.30 -19.03 -17.25
CA TYR A 149 6.45 -18.43 -18.26
C TYR A 149 5.93 -19.48 -19.24
N TYR A 150 4.73 -19.25 -19.77
CA TYR A 150 4.08 -20.10 -20.75
C TYR A 150 3.72 -19.27 -21.98
N MET A 151 4.19 -19.68 -23.14
CA MET A 151 3.82 -19.07 -24.42
C MET A 151 2.47 -19.60 -24.88
N VAL A 152 1.45 -18.75 -24.84
CA VAL A 152 0.08 -19.11 -25.22
C VAL A 152 -0.55 -18.03 -26.08
N ARG A 153 -1.50 -18.41 -26.95
CA ARG A 153 -2.30 -17.43 -27.69
C ARG A 153 -3.23 -16.70 -26.72
N ALA A 154 -3.58 -15.46 -27.06
CA ALA A 154 -4.43 -14.62 -26.19
C ALA A 154 -5.75 -15.31 -25.81
N GLN A 155 -6.39 -16.01 -26.78
CA GLN A 155 -7.63 -16.74 -26.58
C GLN A 155 -7.50 -17.95 -25.64
N ASP A 156 -6.30 -18.51 -25.51
CA ASP A 156 -6.04 -19.72 -24.74
C ASP A 156 -5.54 -19.44 -23.32
N LYS A 157 -5.39 -18.16 -22.92
CA LYS A 157 -4.87 -17.77 -21.61
C LYS A 157 -5.68 -18.36 -20.47
N TYR A 158 -7.01 -18.29 -20.54
CA TYR A 158 -7.86 -18.85 -19.49
C TYR A 158 -7.70 -20.36 -19.37
N LEU A 159 -7.65 -21.06 -20.52
CA LEU A 159 -7.45 -22.51 -20.54
C LEU A 159 -6.09 -22.91 -19.95
N ALA A 160 -5.04 -22.15 -20.21
CA ALA A 160 -3.73 -22.37 -19.59
C ALA A 160 -3.78 -22.15 -18.08
N LEU A 161 -4.44 -21.08 -17.63
CA LEU A 161 -4.65 -20.81 -16.19
C LEU A 161 -5.41 -21.97 -15.53
N LYS A 162 -6.49 -22.41 -16.13
CA LYS A 162 -7.29 -23.55 -15.63
C LYS A 162 -6.44 -24.81 -15.48
N ARG A 163 -5.65 -25.15 -16.50
CA ARG A 163 -4.75 -26.31 -16.46
C ARG A 163 -3.69 -26.20 -15.34
N LEU A 164 -3.19 -25.00 -15.07
CA LEU A 164 -2.28 -24.79 -13.95
C LEU A 164 -2.99 -24.99 -12.61
N ALA A 165 -4.21 -24.49 -12.45
CA ALA A 165 -5.01 -24.68 -11.25
C ALA A 165 -5.36 -26.16 -11.02
N ASP A 166 -5.68 -26.91 -12.10
CA ASP A 166 -5.93 -28.35 -12.04
C ASP A 166 -4.67 -29.15 -11.66
N TYR A 167 -3.51 -28.73 -12.20
CA TYR A 167 -2.24 -29.40 -11.94
C TYR A 167 -1.74 -29.16 -10.50
N TYR A 168 -2.08 -28.00 -9.92
CA TYR A 168 -1.74 -27.63 -8.53
C TYR A 168 -3.01 -27.48 -7.67
N PRO A 169 -3.68 -28.56 -7.27
CA PRO A 169 -4.99 -28.50 -6.61
C PRO A 169 -4.97 -27.74 -5.26
N ASN A 170 -3.80 -27.65 -4.63
CA ASN A 170 -3.61 -26.90 -3.38
C ASN A 170 -3.02 -25.50 -3.61
N ILE A 171 -3.10 -24.98 -4.85
CA ILE A 171 -2.58 -23.64 -5.17
C ILE A 171 -3.29 -22.61 -4.29
N TYR A 172 -2.48 -21.73 -3.69
CA TYR A 172 -2.94 -20.53 -3.03
C TYR A 172 -2.23 -19.36 -3.70
N GLY A 173 -2.95 -18.61 -4.52
CA GLY A 173 -2.32 -17.69 -5.44
C GLY A 173 -3.14 -16.47 -5.80
N ILE A 174 -2.44 -15.48 -6.37
CA ILE A 174 -3.02 -14.25 -6.89
C ILE A 174 -2.86 -14.26 -8.40
N ILE A 175 -3.95 -13.97 -9.11
CA ILE A 175 -4.00 -13.87 -10.58
C ILE A 175 -4.13 -12.38 -10.91
N PHE A 176 -3.07 -11.78 -11.46
CA PHE A 176 -3.11 -10.39 -11.87
C PHE A 176 -3.67 -10.25 -13.29
N CYS A 177 -4.65 -9.37 -13.44
CA CYS A 177 -5.26 -8.99 -14.71
C CYS A 177 -4.98 -7.54 -15.03
N ARG A 178 -5.03 -7.15 -16.31
CA ARG A 178 -4.74 -5.79 -16.75
C ARG A 178 -5.89 -4.82 -16.53
N THR A 179 -7.13 -5.32 -16.53
CA THR A 179 -8.33 -4.48 -16.44
C THR A 179 -9.32 -5.05 -15.43
N ARG A 180 -10.12 -4.15 -14.84
CA ARG A 180 -11.21 -4.52 -13.92
C ARG A 180 -12.19 -5.51 -14.55
N LYS A 181 -12.53 -5.31 -15.83
CA LYS A 181 -13.43 -6.17 -16.57
C LYS A 181 -12.85 -7.59 -16.71
N GLU A 182 -11.59 -7.71 -17.12
CA GLU A 182 -10.89 -8.99 -17.23
C GLU A 182 -10.82 -9.69 -15.87
N THR A 183 -10.57 -8.94 -14.79
CA THR A 183 -10.55 -9.47 -13.42
C THR A 183 -11.86 -10.14 -13.05
N GLN A 184 -12.98 -9.45 -13.27
CA GLN A 184 -14.29 -10.00 -12.97
C GLN A 184 -14.62 -11.21 -13.87
N GLU A 185 -14.39 -11.12 -15.19
CA GLU A 185 -14.65 -12.22 -16.13
C GLU A 185 -13.87 -13.49 -15.79
N ILE A 186 -12.60 -13.35 -15.39
CA ILE A 186 -11.77 -14.51 -15.02
C ILE A 186 -12.23 -15.10 -13.68
N ALA A 187 -12.56 -14.27 -12.70
CA ALA A 187 -13.09 -14.76 -11.43
C ALA A 187 -14.40 -15.52 -11.62
N ASP A 188 -15.34 -14.98 -12.41
CA ASP A 188 -16.63 -15.61 -12.70
C ASP A 188 -16.44 -16.95 -13.40
N LYS A 189 -15.52 -17.05 -14.38
CA LYS A 189 -15.21 -18.31 -15.07
C LYS A 189 -14.62 -19.35 -14.11
N LEU A 190 -13.69 -18.94 -13.24
CA LEU A 190 -13.10 -19.85 -12.25
C LEU A 190 -14.18 -20.38 -11.29
N ILE A 191 -15.09 -19.52 -10.83
CA ILE A 191 -16.20 -19.91 -9.96
C ILE A 191 -17.14 -20.90 -10.70
N GLN A 192 -17.49 -20.61 -11.96
CA GLN A 192 -18.32 -21.48 -12.79
C GLN A 192 -17.67 -22.86 -13.02
N ASP A 193 -16.35 -22.89 -13.14
CA ASP A 193 -15.56 -24.13 -13.29
C ASP A 193 -15.31 -24.84 -11.95
N GLY A 194 -15.86 -24.32 -10.82
CA GLY A 194 -15.82 -24.97 -9.51
C GLY A 194 -14.60 -24.61 -8.65
N TYR A 195 -13.79 -23.62 -9.05
CA TYR A 195 -12.68 -23.15 -8.21
C TYR A 195 -13.14 -22.20 -7.14
N ASN A 196 -12.46 -22.24 -6.02
CA ASN A 196 -12.66 -21.30 -4.92
C ASN A 196 -11.91 -19.99 -5.19
N ALA A 197 -12.57 -19.08 -5.92
CA ALA A 197 -12.00 -17.81 -6.39
C ALA A 197 -12.89 -16.62 -6.02
N ASP A 198 -12.30 -15.42 -6.01
CA ASP A 198 -13.03 -14.15 -5.88
C ASP A 198 -12.25 -13.03 -6.59
N SER A 199 -12.92 -11.91 -6.91
CA SER A 199 -12.33 -10.78 -7.62
C SER A 199 -11.99 -9.63 -6.68
N LEU A 200 -10.88 -8.92 -6.98
CA LEU A 200 -10.47 -7.71 -6.27
C LEU A 200 -10.08 -6.62 -7.27
N HIS A 201 -10.91 -5.58 -7.39
CA HIS A 201 -10.66 -4.48 -8.33
C HIS A 201 -11.30 -3.16 -7.87
N GLY A 202 -10.92 -2.06 -8.54
CA GLY A 202 -11.28 -0.71 -8.10
C GLY A 202 -12.76 -0.32 -8.18
N GLU A 203 -13.65 -1.14 -8.80
CA GLU A 203 -15.10 -0.90 -8.79
C GLU A 203 -15.79 -1.44 -7.54
N LEU A 204 -15.13 -2.32 -6.79
CA LEU A 204 -15.65 -2.77 -5.51
C LEU A 204 -15.60 -1.64 -4.48
N SER A 205 -16.63 -1.53 -3.66
CA SER A 205 -16.61 -0.66 -2.49
C SER A 205 -15.49 -1.08 -1.53
N GLN A 206 -15.05 -0.16 -0.63
CA GLN A 206 -14.03 -0.50 0.34
C GLN A 206 -14.42 -1.70 1.21
N ALA A 207 -15.67 -1.73 1.69
CA ALA A 207 -16.16 -2.85 2.50
C ALA A 207 -16.12 -4.20 1.76
N GLN A 208 -16.42 -4.20 0.45
CA GLN A 208 -16.31 -5.41 -0.36
C GLN A 208 -14.85 -5.85 -0.53
N ARG A 209 -13.93 -4.91 -0.78
CA ARG A 209 -12.50 -5.21 -0.87
C ARG A 209 -11.95 -5.79 0.43
N ASP A 210 -12.29 -5.17 1.56
CA ASP A 210 -11.87 -5.64 2.88
C ASP A 210 -12.40 -7.06 3.16
N TYR A 211 -13.65 -7.33 2.78
CA TYR A 211 -14.27 -8.65 2.92
C TYR A 211 -13.56 -9.72 2.07
N VAL A 212 -13.29 -9.43 0.79
CA VAL A 212 -12.57 -10.35 -0.10
C VAL A 212 -11.16 -10.62 0.41
N MET A 213 -10.44 -9.57 0.84
CA MET A 213 -9.10 -9.70 1.41
C MET A 213 -9.09 -10.52 2.69
N GLN A 214 -10.08 -10.34 3.54
CA GLN A 214 -10.24 -11.16 4.75
C GLN A 214 -10.44 -12.64 4.41
N LYS A 215 -11.36 -12.94 3.48
CA LYS A 215 -11.59 -14.32 3.00
C LYS A 215 -10.29 -14.95 2.46
N PHE A 216 -9.51 -14.19 1.69
CA PHE A 216 -8.24 -14.68 1.16
C PHE A 216 -7.23 -14.93 2.27
N ARG A 217 -7.04 -14.03 3.22
CA ARG A 217 -6.10 -14.18 4.34
C ARG A 217 -6.40 -15.40 5.23
N ILE A 218 -7.67 -15.69 5.49
CA ILE A 218 -8.07 -16.88 6.26
C ILE A 218 -8.20 -18.13 5.39
N LYS A 219 -7.76 -18.07 4.12
CA LYS A 219 -7.75 -19.18 3.14
C LYS A 219 -9.14 -19.73 2.80
N ASN A 220 -10.20 -18.94 2.98
CA ASN A 220 -11.53 -19.28 2.48
C ASN A 220 -11.65 -19.13 0.95
N ILE A 221 -10.70 -18.44 0.33
CA ILE A 221 -10.52 -18.36 -1.12
C ILE A 221 -9.10 -18.82 -1.44
N GLN A 222 -8.94 -19.65 -2.47
CA GLN A 222 -7.64 -20.14 -2.93
C GLN A 222 -7.04 -19.23 -4.00
N LEU A 223 -7.88 -18.70 -4.89
CA LEU A 223 -7.47 -17.91 -6.04
C LEU A 223 -8.08 -16.50 -5.93
N LEU A 224 -7.22 -15.51 -5.72
CA LEU A 224 -7.61 -14.10 -5.74
C LEU A 224 -7.31 -13.53 -7.12
N VAL A 225 -8.32 -13.07 -7.86
CA VAL A 225 -8.15 -12.41 -9.15
C VAL A 225 -8.14 -10.89 -8.94
N ALA A 226 -7.06 -10.22 -9.29
CA ALA A 226 -6.85 -8.80 -8.94
C ALA A 226 -6.30 -7.96 -10.10
N THR A 227 -6.56 -6.64 -10.05
CA THR A 227 -5.89 -5.63 -10.89
C THR A 227 -4.79 -4.95 -10.13
#